data_471a5afd3ad6af93e390f28f05bd907d
#
_entry.id   471a5afd3ad6af93e390f28f05bd907d
#
_cell.length_a   1.000
_cell.length_b   1.000
_cell.length_c   1.000
_cell.angle_alpha   90.00
_cell.angle_beta   90.00
_cell.angle_gamma   90.00
#
_symmetry.space_group_name_H-M   'P 1'
#
loop_
_entity.id
_entity.type
_entity.pdbx_description
1 polymer ?
#
loop_
_entity_poly.entity_id
_entity_poly.type
_entity_poly.pdbx_seq_one_letter_code
_entity_poly.pdbx_strand_id
1 'polypeptide(L)'
;FIMAIETGGMFDRLVENGFDEEARCALIHLKGQPARSTRRIMKRMSQEWNKPIIVFADCDPWSFRIYASIAYGAIKTAHISEYLATKGAQYLGITADDILAYDLPSDELTKQDLSALDSELTDPRFNTGYWKDQINLMKEIGKKAEQQSLAKYGLDFVTDTYLPEKLKEIGLGY
;
A
#
# COMPACT_ATOMS: atom_id res chain seq x y z
N PHE A 1 -5.53 13.35 5.18
CA PHE A 1 -4.85 12.08 5.40
C PHE A 1 -3.38 12.16 4.98
N ILE A 2 -2.62 11.13 5.30
CA ILE A 2 -1.21 11.01 4.93
C ILE A 2 -1.08 9.78 4.04
N MET A 3 -0.60 9.95 2.80
CA MET A 3 -0.41 8.83 1.88
C MET A 3 1.06 8.47 1.77
N ALA A 4 1.37 7.23 2.09
CA ALA A 4 2.70 6.65 1.96
C ALA A 4 2.77 5.86 0.65
N ILE A 5 3.69 6.23 -0.25
CA ILE A 5 3.79 5.71 -1.61
C ILE A 5 5.10 4.94 -1.75
N GLU A 6 5.01 3.71 -2.23
CA GLU A 6 6.16 2.80 -2.31
C GLU A 6 7.20 3.26 -3.33
N THR A 7 6.78 3.58 -4.56
CA THR A 7 7.67 3.84 -5.68
C THR A 7 7.85 5.33 -5.97
N GLY A 8 9.07 5.72 -6.38
CA GLY A 8 9.39 7.09 -6.74
C GLY A 8 8.61 7.58 -7.96
N GLY A 9 8.48 6.75 -8.98
CA GLY A 9 7.76 7.12 -10.19
C GLY A 9 6.28 7.43 -9.93
N MET A 10 5.64 6.71 -9.02
CA MET A 10 4.26 7.01 -8.63
C MET A 10 4.20 8.27 -7.74
N PHE A 11 5.13 8.42 -6.81
CA PHE A 11 5.22 9.62 -5.99
C PHE A 11 5.36 10.88 -6.86
N ASP A 12 6.30 10.87 -7.80
CA ASP A 12 6.52 12.00 -8.72
C ASP A 12 5.27 12.28 -9.57
N ARG A 13 4.60 11.23 -10.04
CA ARG A 13 3.34 11.33 -10.80
C ARG A 13 2.25 12.04 -10.02
N LEU A 14 2.05 11.68 -8.76
CA LEU A 14 1.02 12.29 -7.92
C LEU A 14 1.34 13.78 -7.64
N VAL A 15 2.61 14.11 -7.43
CA VAL A 15 3.05 15.51 -7.24
C VAL A 15 2.87 16.31 -8.52
N GLU A 16 3.31 15.78 -9.67
CA GLU A 16 3.15 16.44 -10.98
C GLU A 16 1.69 16.71 -11.33
N ASN A 17 0.79 15.79 -10.97
CA ASN A 17 -0.65 15.94 -11.21
C ASN A 17 -1.36 16.80 -10.15
N GLY A 18 -0.65 17.32 -9.14
CA GLY A 18 -1.24 18.16 -8.08
C GLY A 18 -2.17 17.43 -7.12
N PHE A 19 -2.03 16.11 -7.00
CA PHE A 19 -2.92 15.27 -6.19
C PHE A 19 -2.92 15.66 -4.70
N ASP A 20 -1.77 16.04 -4.16
CA ASP A 20 -1.64 16.47 -2.76
C ASP A 20 -2.46 17.74 -2.45
N GLU A 21 -2.51 18.68 -3.39
CA GLU A 21 -3.31 19.89 -3.26
C GLU A 21 -4.81 19.59 -3.40
N GLU A 22 -5.20 18.82 -4.40
CA GLU A 22 -6.58 18.46 -4.67
C GLU A 22 -7.19 17.62 -3.54
N ALA A 23 -6.51 16.55 -3.13
CA ALA A 23 -6.94 15.65 -2.07
C ALA A 23 -6.66 16.21 -0.65
N ARG A 24 -5.96 17.33 -0.53
CA ARG A 24 -5.54 17.96 0.74
C ARG A 24 -4.84 16.96 1.66
N CYS A 25 -3.85 16.27 1.12
CA CYS A 25 -3.11 15.23 1.83
C CYS A 25 -1.60 15.50 1.83
N ALA A 26 -0.90 14.84 2.73
CA ALA A 26 0.56 14.79 2.72
C ALA A 26 1.02 13.53 1.98
N LEU A 27 1.98 13.66 1.07
CA LEU A 27 2.59 12.54 0.36
C LEU A 27 3.95 12.21 0.96
N ILE A 28 4.21 10.93 1.20
CA ILE A 28 5.50 10.44 1.71
C ILE A 28 6.00 9.33 0.77
N HIS A 29 7.19 9.50 0.22
CA HIS A 29 7.86 8.45 -0.54
C HIS A 29 8.60 7.50 0.40
N LEU A 30 8.25 6.21 0.34
CA LEU A 30 8.80 5.18 1.24
C LEU A 30 10.21 4.73 0.82
N LYS A 31 10.56 4.86 -0.46
CA LYS A 31 11.83 4.36 -1.03
C LYS A 31 12.01 2.85 -0.81
N GLY A 32 10.98 2.09 -1.13
CA GLY A 32 10.91 0.66 -0.82
C GLY A 32 10.61 0.41 0.66
N GLN A 33 11.35 -0.47 1.32
CA GLN A 33 11.17 -0.76 2.74
C GLN A 33 11.52 0.48 3.59
N PRO A 34 10.57 1.08 4.31
CA PRO A 34 10.80 2.34 5.02
C PRO A 34 11.78 2.17 6.19
N ALA A 35 12.71 3.12 6.32
CA ALA A 35 13.62 3.19 7.44
C ALA A 35 12.87 3.42 8.76
N ARG A 36 13.53 3.13 9.89
CA ARG A 36 12.96 3.39 11.22
C ARG A 36 12.59 4.87 11.42
N SER A 37 13.44 5.77 10.94
CA SER A 37 13.18 7.22 10.99
C SER A 37 11.92 7.59 10.23
N THR A 38 11.72 7.07 9.03
CA THR A 38 10.53 7.30 8.20
C THR A 38 9.28 6.80 8.91
N ARG A 39 9.30 5.57 9.44
CA ARG A 39 8.16 5.02 10.19
C ARG A 39 7.84 5.84 11.45
N ARG A 40 8.85 6.29 12.16
CA ARG A 40 8.68 7.15 13.34
C ARG A 40 8.06 8.50 13.00
N ILE A 41 8.52 9.13 11.92
CA ILE A 41 7.95 10.40 11.45
C ILE A 41 6.49 10.23 11.04
N MET A 42 6.16 9.21 10.25
CA MET A 42 4.77 8.93 9.85
C MET A 42 3.86 8.72 11.07
N LYS A 43 4.32 7.95 12.05
CA LYS A 43 3.57 7.75 13.29
C LYS A 43 3.33 9.06 14.03
N ARG A 44 4.36 9.88 14.20
CA ARG A 44 4.23 11.20 14.85
C ARG A 44 3.26 12.10 14.09
N MET A 45 3.39 12.21 12.77
CA MET A 45 2.48 13.01 11.95
C MET A 45 1.03 12.53 12.12
N SER A 46 0.80 11.21 12.07
CA SER A 46 -0.53 10.65 12.26
C SER A 46 -1.11 10.99 13.63
N GLN A 47 -0.32 10.90 14.68
CA GLN A 47 -0.75 11.20 16.05
C GLN A 47 -0.95 12.69 16.30
N GLU A 48 0.02 13.52 15.92
CA GLU A 48 0.01 14.97 16.17
C GLU A 48 -1.08 15.67 15.33
N TRP A 49 -1.33 15.21 14.12
CA TRP A 49 -2.35 15.77 13.23
C TRP A 49 -3.69 15.06 13.32
N ASN A 50 -3.76 13.96 14.05
CA ASN A 50 -4.95 13.09 14.13
C ASN A 50 -5.45 12.71 12.72
N LYS A 51 -4.55 12.26 11.86
CA LYS A 51 -4.83 11.87 10.48
C LYS A 51 -4.42 10.44 10.19
N PRO A 52 -5.23 9.68 9.43
CA PRO A 52 -4.90 8.31 9.07
C PRO A 52 -3.71 8.23 8.10
N ILE A 53 -2.94 7.15 8.21
CA ILE A 53 -1.94 6.75 7.22
C ILE A 53 -2.61 5.81 6.22
N ILE A 54 -2.47 6.14 4.94
CA ILE A 54 -2.92 5.32 3.82
C ILE A 54 -1.69 4.87 3.05
N VAL A 55 -1.54 3.57 2.86
CA VAL A 55 -0.40 2.99 2.13
C VAL A 55 -0.84 2.64 0.72
N PHE A 56 -0.18 3.26 -0.24
CA PHE A 56 -0.35 2.98 -1.67
C PHE A 56 0.92 2.32 -2.20
N ALA A 57 0.80 1.05 -2.57
CA ALA A 57 1.92 0.18 -2.91
C ALA A 57 1.55 -0.79 -4.04
N ASP A 58 2.49 -1.58 -4.50
CA ASP A 58 2.26 -2.60 -5.53
C ASP A 58 1.43 -3.77 -4.99
N CYS A 59 0.74 -4.50 -5.86
CA CYS A 59 0.17 -5.79 -5.53
C CYS A 59 1.25 -6.87 -5.65
N ASP A 60 2.04 -6.99 -4.61
CA ASP A 60 3.22 -7.86 -4.53
C ASP A 60 3.42 -8.31 -3.07
N PRO A 61 3.86 -9.58 -2.81
CA PRO A 61 4.07 -10.06 -1.45
C PRO A 61 5.02 -9.19 -0.61
N TRP A 62 6.03 -8.61 -1.23
CA TRP A 62 7.01 -7.76 -0.56
C TRP A 62 6.40 -6.41 -0.17
N SER A 63 5.55 -5.85 -1.03
CA SER A 63 4.79 -4.63 -0.75
C SER A 63 3.80 -4.81 0.41
N PHE A 64 3.19 -5.99 0.52
CA PHE A 64 2.35 -6.32 1.67
C PHE A 64 3.15 -6.29 2.98
N ARG A 65 4.39 -6.76 2.97
CA ARG A 65 5.30 -6.69 4.13
C ARG A 65 5.74 -5.27 4.47
N ILE A 66 5.89 -4.40 3.46
CA ILE A 66 6.12 -2.97 3.67
C ILE A 66 4.96 -2.38 4.47
N TYR A 67 3.72 -2.61 4.01
CA TYR A 67 2.53 -2.21 4.76
C TYR A 67 2.51 -2.77 6.19
N ALA A 68 2.75 -4.06 6.34
CA ALA A 68 2.74 -4.70 7.67
C ALA A 68 3.78 -4.08 8.62
N SER A 69 4.94 -3.67 8.09
CA SER A 69 5.97 -2.99 8.89
C SER A 69 5.54 -1.61 9.37
N ILE A 70 4.72 -0.91 8.60
CA ILE A 70 4.15 0.39 8.97
C ILE A 70 3.04 0.21 10.00
N ALA A 71 2.09 -0.67 9.72
CA ALA A 71 0.90 -0.85 10.56
C ALA A 71 1.18 -1.58 11.88
N TYR A 72 2.04 -2.59 11.84
CA TYR A 72 2.26 -3.52 12.97
C TYR A 72 3.71 -3.58 13.45
N GLY A 73 4.64 -3.00 12.71
CA GLY A 73 6.08 -3.10 12.98
C GLY A 73 6.73 -4.31 12.29
N ALA A 74 8.06 -4.30 12.26
CA ALA A 74 8.84 -5.40 11.72
C ALA A 74 9.05 -6.49 12.78
N ILE A 75 9.01 -7.75 12.37
CA ILE A 75 9.23 -8.90 13.27
C ILE A 75 10.55 -8.78 14.04
N LYS A 76 11.63 -8.39 13.36
CA LYS A 76 12.96 -8.21 13.96
C LYS A 76 13.06 -7.07 14.99
N THR A 77 12.09 -6.17 15.01
CA THR A 77 12.05 -5.01 15.90
C THR A 77 10.81 -5.02 16.79
N ALA A 78 10.29 -6.21 17.10
CA ALA A 78 9.07 -6.38 17.89
C ALA A 78 9.15 -5.65 19.26
N HIS A 79 10.34 -5.62 19.88
CA HIS A 79 10.59 -4.93 21.15
C HIS A 79 10.46 -3.40 21.09
N ILE A 80 10.52 -2.81 19.89
CA ILE A 80 10.33 -1.37 19.66
C ILE A 80 9.15 -1.06 18.73
N SER A 81 8.36 -2.06 18.37
CA SER A 81 7.23 -1.90 17.45
C SER A 81 6.18 -0.92 17.97
N GLU A 82 6.01 -0.86 19.29
CA GLU A 82 5.13 0.13 19.92
C GLU A 82 5.49 1.57 19.56
N TYR A 83 6.77 1.86 19.37
CA TYR A 83 7.24 3.19 19.00
C TYR A 83 7.21 3.47 17.48
N LEU A 84 7.18 2.43 16.66
CA LEU A 84 7.31 2.53 15.20
C LEU A 84 6.04 2.17 14.45
N ALA A 85 5.17 1.32 15.01
CA ALA A 85 3.95 0.89 14.36
C ALA A 85 2.86 1.97 14.43
N THR A 86 2.19 2.22 13.31
CA THR A 86 1.01 3.08 13.22
C THR A 86 -0.23 2.21 13.10
N LYS A 87 -0.82 1.86 14.25
CA LYS A 87 -2.07 1.09 14.29
C LYS A 87 -3.18 1.87 13.58
N GLY A 88 -3.92 1.19 12.72
CA GLY A 88 -4.97 1.82 11.90
C GLY A 88 -4.48 2.35 10.55
N ALA A 89 -3.21 2.20 10.20
CA ALA A 89 -2.76 2.40 8.83
C ALA A 89 -3.52 1.45 7.89
N GLN A 90 -3.99 1.96 6.75
CA GLN A 90 -4.80 1.21 5.80
C GLN A 90 -4.04 0.97 4.51
N TYR A 91 -4.16 -0.22 3.96
CA TYR A 91 -3.65 -0.55 2.63
C TYR A 91 -4.71 -0.17 1.59
N LEU A 92 -4.39 0.76 0.71
CA LEU A 92 -5.34 1.24 -0.30
C LEU A 92 -5.35 0.34 -1.55
N GLY A 93 -4.21 -0.03 -2.01
CA GLY A 93 -3.98 -0.79 -3.25
C GLY A 93 -2.50 -0.69 -3.65
N ILE A 94 -2.09 -1.37 -4.74
CA ILE A 94 -2.97 -2.12 -5.64
C ILE A 94 -3.35 -3.46 -4.98
N THR A 95 -4.60 -3.87 -5.11
CA THR A 95 -5.10 -5.14 -4.59
C THR A 95 -5.22 -6.19 -5.70
N ALA A 96 -5.37 -7.46 -5.32
CA ALA A 96 -5.67 -8.53 -6.28
C ALA A 96 -7.02 -8.31 -6.98
N ASP A 97 -8.00 -7.75 -6.26
CA ASP A 97 -9.29 -7.35 -6.86
C ASP A 97 -9.11 -6.26 -7.91
N ASP A 98 -8.21 -5.31 -7.70
CA ASP A 98 -7.94 -4.23 -8.66
C ASP A 98 -7.35 -4.76 -9.97
N ILE A 99 -6.50 -5.80 -9.89
CA ILE A 99 -5.95 -6.47 -11.09
C ILE A 99 -7.08 -6.96 -11.98
N LEU A 100 -8.09 -7.59 -11.38
CA LEU A 100 -9.25 -8.10 -12.11
C LEU A 100 -10.20 -6.98 -12.55
N ALA A 101 -10.56 -6.08 -11.65
CA ALA A 101 -11.55 -5.02 -11.88
C ALA A 101 -11.12 -4.05 -12.99
N TYR A 102 -9.85 -3.70 -13.02
CA TYR A 102 -9.28 -2.77 -14.00
C TYR A 102 -8.51 -3.46 -15.13
N ASP A 103 -8.51 -4.80 -15.17
CA ASP A 103 -7.73 -5.58 -16.15
C ASP A 103 -6.30 -5.03 -16.28
N LEU A 104 -5.61 -4.93 -15.14
CA LEU A 104 -4.29 -4.31 -15.09
C LEU A 104 -3.22 -5.20 -15.74
N PRO A 105 -2.26 -4.61 -16.46
CA PRO A 105 -1.03 -5.28 -16.83
C PRO A 105 -0.38 -5.91 -15.60
N SER A 106 -0.04 -7.17 -15.68
CA SER A 106 0.41 -7.96 -14.53
C SER A 106 1.43 -9.00 -14.94
N ASP A 107 2.32 -9.33 -14.01
CA ASP A 107 3.32 -10.37 -14.16
C ASP A 107 2.87 -11.67 -13.46
N GLU A 108 3.38 -12.80 -13.93
CA GLU A 108 3.15 -14.07 -13.26
C GLU A 108 3.91 -14.16 -11.93
N LEU A 109 3.28 -14.78 -10.94
CA LEU A 109 3.92 -15.07 -9.67
C LEU A 109 5.08 -16.05 -9.86
N THR A 110 6.24 -15.70 -9.31
CA THR A 110 7.39 -16.60 -9.25
C THR A 110 7.24 -17.61 -8.11
N LYS A 111 8.09 -18.64 -8.10
CA LYS A 111 8.15 -19.57 -6.96
C LYS A 111 8.47 -18.87 -5.64
N GLN A 112 9.28 -17.83 -5.68
CA GLN A 112 9.60 -17.01 -4.51
C GLN A 112 8.39 -16.23 -4.02
N ASP A 113 7.61 -15.65 -4.93
CA ASP A 113 6.37 -14.96 -4.60
C ASP A 113 5.37 -15.89 -3.93
N LEU A 114 5.17 -17.08 -4.47
CA LEU A 114 4.28 -18.09 -3.87
C LEU A 114 4.73 -18.51 -2.48
N SER A 115 6.03 -18.75 -2.29
CA SER A 115 6.60 -19.04 -0.97
C SER A 115 6.41 -17.90 0.02
N ALA A 116 6.56 -16.64 -0.44
CA ALA A 116 6.32 -15.46 0.38
C ALA A 116 4.85 -15.35 0.79
N LEU A 117 3.91 -15.56 -0.13
CA LEU A 117 2.47 -15.56 0.15
C LEU A 117 2.08 -16.65 1.15
N ASP A 118 2.62 -17.87 1.00
CA ASP A 118 2.39 -18.96 1.96
C ASP A 118 2.90 -18.60 3.36
N SER A 119 4.06 -17.96 3.45
CA SER A 119 4.61 -17.45 4.71
C SER A 119 3.72 -16.37 5.33
N GLU A 120 3.16 -15.48 4.53
CA GLU A 120 2.25 -14.42 4.99
C GLU A 120 0.94 -14.97 5.53
N LEU A 121 0.40 -16.05 4.95
CA LEU A 121 -0.80 -16.70 5.48
C LEU A 121 -0.60 -17.24 6.91
N THR A 122 0.63 -17.49 7.33
CA THR A 122 0.97 -17.92 8.70
C THR A 122 1.45 -16.78 9.60
N ASP A 123 1.67 -15.59 9.05
CA ASP A 123 2.12 -14.42 9.78
C ASP A 123 0.93 -13.74 10.50
N PRO A 124 1.00 -13.57 11.85
CA PRO A 124 -0.08 -12.94 12.61
C PRO A 124 -0.48 -11.54 12.12
N ARG A 125 0.43 -10.82 11.45
CA ARG A 125 0.16 -9.47 10.91
C ARG A 125 -0.85 -9.49 9.77
N PHE A 126 -1.02 -10.63 9.08
CA PHE A 126 -1.98 -10.85 7.99
C PHE A 126 -3.17 -11.74 8.42
N ASN A 127 -3.36 -11.96 9.71
CA ASN A 127 -4.40 -12.85 10.24
C ASN A 127 -5.78 -12.17 10.31
N THR A 128 -6.23 -11.59 9.21
CA THR A 128 -7.59 -11.04 9.03
C THR A 128 -8.26 -11.69 7.83
N GLY A 129 -9.59 -11.68 7.79
CA GLY A 129 -10.34 -12.18 6.62
C GLY A 129 -9.91 -11.48 5.35
N TYR A 130 -9.82 -10.15 5.38
CA TYR A 130 -9.39 -9.35 4.24
C TYR A 130 -8.04 -9.79 3.65
N TRP A 131 -7.00 -9.91 4.49
CA TRP A 131 -5.67 -10.29 3.99
C TRP A 131 -5.61 -11.73 3.49
N LYS A 132 -6.31 -12.65 4.16
CA LYS A 132 -6.42 -14.04 3.70
C LYS A 132 -7.09 -14.13 2.34
N ASP A 133 -8.16 -13.37 2.14
CA ASP A 133 -8.89 -13.32 0.87
C ASP A 133 -8.01 -12.73 -0.24
N GLN A 134 -7.31 -11.63 0.01
CA GLN A 134 -6.41 -11.01 -0.97
C GLN A 134 -5.23 -11.93 -1.34
N ILE A 135 -4.59 -12.56 -0.36
CA ILE A 135 -3.48 -13.48 -0.60
C ILE A 135 -3.94 -14.71 -1.38
N ASN A 136 -5.08 -15.30 -1.01
CA ASN A 136 -5.63 -16.46 -1.71
C ASN A 136 -6.07 -16.10 -3.13
N LEU A 137 -6.70 -14.95 -3.33
CA LEU A 137 -7.08 -14.49 -4.66
C LEU A 137 -5.85 -14.26 -5.54
N MET A 138 -4.80 -13.65 -5.00
CA MET A 138 -3.54 -13.43 -5.70
C MET A 138 -2.90 -14.77 -6.14
N LYS A 139 -2.92 -15.79 -5.27
CA LYS A 139 -2.46 -17.15 -5.61
C LYS A 139 -3.34 -17.80 -6.67
N GLU A 140 -4.66 -17.64 -6.60
CA GLU A 140 -5.62 -18.19 -7.55
C GLU A 140 -5.43 -17.61 -8.96
N ILE A 141 -5.33 -16.31 -9.09
CA ILE A 141 -5.10 -15.64 -10.38
C ILE A 141 -3.66 -15.79 -10.87
N GLY A 142 -2.70 -16.11 -9.98
CA GLY A 142 -1.29 -16.30 -10.31
C GLY A 142 -0.58 -15.02 -10.78
N LYS A 143 -1.05 -13.85 -10.39
CA LYS A 143 -0.60 -12.55 -10.91
C LYS A 143 -0.21 -11.58 -9.80
N LYS A 144 0.73 -10.69 -10.14
CA LYS A 144 1.12 -9.51 -9.36
C LYS A 144 1.16 -8.29 -10.28
N ALA A 145 1.01 -7.09 -9.73
CA ALA A 145 1.00 -5.85 -10.50
C ALA A 145 1.71 -4.71 -9.77
N GLU A 146 2.44 -3.92 -10.54
CA GLU A 146 3.06 -2.70 -10.07
C GLU A 146 2.10 -1.50 -10.16
N GLN A 147 2.35 -0.45 -9.38
CA GLN A 147 1.58 0.81 -9.42
C GLN A 147 1.56 1.43 -10.82
N GLN A 148 2.66 1.29 -11.59
CA GLN A 148 2.74 1.77 -12.96
C GLN A 148 1.73 1.11 -13.92
N SER A 149 1.21 -0.05 -13.59
CA SER A 149 0.18 -0.71 -14.41
C SER A 149 -1.08 0.14 -14.61
N LEU A 150 -1.35 1.08 -13.69
CA LEU A 150 -2.45 2.03 -13.80
C LEU A 150 -2.30 2.98 -15.00
N ALA A 151 -1.09 3.19 -15.50
CA ALA A 151 -0.83 4.00 -16.69
C ALA A 151 -1.39 3.39 -17.99
N LYS A 152 -1.89 2.15 -17.96
CA LYS A 152 -2.63 1.54 -19.08
C LYS A 152 -3.76 2.45 -19.61
N TYR A 153 -4.40 3.19 -18.72
CA TYR A 153 -5.53 4.06 -19.03
C TYR A 153 -5.15 5.55 -19.17
N GLY A 154 -3.85 5.84 -19.24
CA GLY A 154 -3.32 7.20 -19.30
C GLY A 154 -2.65 7.61 -17.97
N LEU A 155 -1.83 8.64 -18.07
CA LEU A 155 -1.02 9.09 -16.93
C LEU A 155 -1.84 9.74 -15.80
N ASP A 156 -3.01 10.25 -16.15
CA ASP A 156 -3.91 10.92 -15.20
C ASP A 156 -4.94 9.96 -14.58
N PHE A 157 -5.03 8.72 -15.07
CA PHE A 157 -6.00 7.75 -14.58
C PHE A 157 -5.88 7.50 -13.06
N VAL A 158 -4.67 7.47 -12.54
CA VAL A 158 -4.43 7.25 -11.11
C VAL A 158 -5.02 8.37 -10.26
N THR A 159 -4.89 9.63 -10.69
CA THR A 159 -5.36 10.81 -9.96
C THR A 159 -6.83 11.11 -10.22
N ASP A 160 -7.31 10.91 -11.44
CA ASP A 160 -8.66 11.31 -11.84
C ASP A 160 -9.71 10.23 -11.58
N THR A 161 -9.30 8.96 -11.48
CA THR A 161 -10.23 7.83 -11.37
C THR A 161 -9.88 6.89 -10.22
N TYR A 162 -8.71 6.24 -10.27
CA TYR A 162 -8.39 5.16 -9.35
C TYR A 162 -8.36 5.61 -7.89
N LEU A 163 -7.55 6.60 -7.56
CA LEU A 163 -7.43 7.07 -6.17
C LEU A 163 -8.72 7.69 -5.62
N PRO A 164 -9.46 8.54 -6.37
CA PRO A 164 -10.75 9.01 -5.91
C PRO A 164 -11.75 7.90 -5.58
N GLU A 165 -11.86 6.88 -6.43
CA GLU A 165 -12.73 5.72 -6.19
C GLU A 165 -12.30 4.95 -4.94
N LYS A 166 -11.03 4.61 -4.82
CA LYS A 166 -10.48 3.87 -3.67
C LYS A 166 -10.60 4.64 -2.36
N LEU A 167 -10.31 5.93 -2.37
CA LEU A 167 -10.44 6.78 -1.18
C LEU A 167 -11.90 6.95 -0.75
N LYS A 168 -12.83 7.03 -1.70
CA LYS A 168 -14.26 7.06 -1.40
C LYS A 168 -14.73 5.78 -0.70
N GLU A 169 -14.25 4.61 -1.12
CA GLU A 169 -14.58 3.32 -0.50
C GLU A 169 -14.21 3.26 0.99
N ILE A 170 -13.14 3.94 1.39
CA ILE A 170 -12.67 3.99 2.79
C ILE A 170 -13.11 5.26 3.54
N GLY A 171 -14.02 6.07 2.96
CA GLY A 171 -14.58 7.26 3.59
C GLY A 171 -13.66 8.49 3.58
N LEU A 172 -12.65 8.52 2.72
CA LEU A 172 -11.72 9.64 2.53
C LEU A 172 -11.89 10.34 1.19
N GLY A 173 -13.04 10.20 0.54
CA GLY A 173 -13.36 10.94 -0.69
C GLY A 173 -13.31 12.46 -0.50
N TYR A 174 -12.89 13.19 -1.55
CA TYR A 174 -12.71 14.64 -1.58
C TYR A 174 -13.40 15.25 -2.81
#